data_1e759a03dab30e0657343cefce0195e4
#
_entry.id   1e759a03dab30e0657343cefce0195e4
#
_cell.length_a   1.000
_cell.length_b   1.000
_cell.length_c   1.000
_cell.angle_alpha   90.00
_cell.angle_beta   90.00
_cell.angle_gamma   90.00
#
_symmetry.space_group_name_H-M   'P 1'
#
loop_
_entity.id
_entity.type
_entity.pdbx_description
1 polymer ?
#
loop_
_entity_poly.entity_id
_entity_poly.type
_entity_poly.pdbx_seq_one_letter_code
_entity_poly.pdbx_strand_id
1 'polypeptide(L)'
;MRDPKPVFWLLVVQVLLLIALVGWWCGLSPADRLMHLGIVMAQERVPTVPPDGLVAQGAWLYIHRLAHLTGMVGVFVVAGIVGIGEGIARRRTDVLGGFLLRWWTAGVVGLALVPGAIAGYLLAPWPLPGVVAASGLALLVALILYGLCAGRPYIP
;
A
#
# COMPACT_ATOMS: atom_id res chain seq x y z
N MET A 1 -11.86 -16.27 -21.31
CA MET A 1 -11.97 -16.28 -19.84
C MET A 1 -10.56 -16.32 -19.28
N ARG A 2 -10.13 -15.30 -18.53
CA ARG A 2 -8.79 -15.29 -17.92
C ARG A 2 -8.85 -16.07 -16.62
N ASP A 3 -7.86 -16.96 -16.43
CA ASP A 3 -7.72 -17.77 -15.22
C ASP A 3 -7.57 -16.83 -14.00
N PRO A 4 -8.46 -16.86 -13.01
CA PRO A 4 -8.37 -16.03 -11.80
C PRO A 4 -7.24 -16.48 -10.87
N LYS A 5 -6.57 -17.59 -11.20
CA LYS A 5 -5.52 -18.22 -10.37
C LYS A 5 -4.40 -17.28 -9.90
N PRO A 6 -3.79 -16.40 -10.76
CA PRO A 6 -2.68 -15.58 -10.31
C PRO A 6 -3.10 -14.53 -9.26
N VAL A 7 -4.28 -13.95 -9.37
CA VAL A 7 -4.80 -12.97 -8.37
C VAL A 7 -5.11 -13.65 -7.05
N PHE A 8 -5.71 -14.84 -7.11
CA PHE A 8 -5.99 -15.64 -5.91
C PHE A 8 -4.71 -15.99 -5.14
N TRP A 9 -3.67 -16.51 -5.82
CA TRP A 9 -2.40 -16.83 -5.19
C TRP A 9 -1.71 -15.60 -4.60
N LEU A 10 -1.81 -14.45 -5.25
CA LEU A 10 -1.27 -13.21 -4.76
C LEU A 10 -1.93 -12.77 -3.44
N LEU A 11 -3.25 -12.90 -3.34
CA LEU A 11 -3.98 -12.64 -2.09
C LEU A 11 -3.60 -13.63 -0.98
N VAL A 12 -3.46 -14.91 -1.31
CA VAL A 12 -3.02 -15.93 -0.33
C VAL A 12 -1.63 -15.59 0.21
N VAL A 13 -0.68 -15.24 -0.66
CA VAL A 13 0.68 -14.84 -0.23
C VAL A 13 0.64 -13.61 0.67
N GLN A 14 -0.19 -12.60 0.36
CA GLN A 14 -0.34 -11.41 1.20
C GLN A 14 -0.87 -11.77 2.59
N VAL A 15 -1.90 -12.61 2.68
CA VAL A 15 -2.45 -13.06 3.97
C VAL A 15 -1.38 -13.81 4.78
N LEU A 16 -0.63 -14.71 4.15
CA LEU A 16 0.47 -15.43 4.82
C LEU A 16 1.56 -14.49 5.33
N LEU A 17 1.94 -13.48 4.54
CA LEU A 17 2.91 -12.47 4.96
C LEU A 17 2.39 -11.64 6.13
N LEU A 18 1.12 -11.27 6.14
CA LEU A 18 0.51 -10.54 7.26
C LEU A 18 0.47 -11.38 8.53
N ILE A 19 0.11 -12.67 8.42
CA ILE A 19 0.15 -13.61 9.56
C ILE A 19 1.57 -13.75 10.10
N ALA A 20 2.57 -13.90 9.23
CA ALA A 20 3.96 -13.99 9.62
C ALA A 20 4.43 -12.71 10.33
N LEU A 21 4.02 -11.54 9.85
CA LEU A 21 4.34 -10.24 10.43
C LEU A 21 3.74 -10.09 11.85
N VAL A 22 2.47 -10.45 12.01
CA VAL A 22 1.80 -10.44 13.31
C VAL A 22 2.45 -11.44 14.26
N GLY A 23 2.75 -12.67 13.78
CA GLY A 23 3.44 -13.69 14.54
C GLY A 23 4.81 -13.24 15.01
N TRP A 24 5.57 -12.59 14.15
CA TRP A 24 6.87 -12.00 14.52
C TRP A 24 6.72 -10.94 15.62
N TRP A 25 5.77 -10.01 15.48
CA TRP A 25 5.49 -8.97 16.47
C TRP A 25 5.11 -9.56 17.83
N CYS A 26 4.25 -10.58 17.84
CA CYS A 26 3.84 -11.28 19.05
C CYS A 26 5.00 -12.05 19.71
N GLY A 27 5.98 -12.52 18.92
CA GLY A 27 7.16 -13.23 19.39
C GLY A 27 8.25 -12.34 19.99
N LEU A 28 8.20 -11.01 19.78
CA LEU A 28 9.18 -10.09 20.36
C LEU A 28 9.04 -9.97 21.88
N SER A 29 10.17 -9.83 22.58
CA SER A 29 10.16 -9.50 24.01
C SER A 29 9.54 -8.12 24.26
N PRO A 30 8.99 -7.82 25.45
CA PRO A 30 8.47 -6.50 25.78
C PRO A 30 9.50 -5.38 25.57
N ALA A 31 10.76 -5.62 25.90
CA ALA A 31 11.84 -4.66 25.71
C ALA A 31 12.13 -4.37 24.24
N ASP A 32 12.18 -5.40 23.39
CA ASP A 32 12.39 -5.23 21.97
C ASP A 32 11.23 -4.48 21.29
N ARG A 33 9.99 -4.78 21.70
CA ARG A 33 8.82 -4.04 21.20
C ARG A 33 8.89 -2.55 21.56
N LEU A 34 9.22 -2.22 22.82
CA LEU A 34 9.38 -0.83 23.24
C LEU A 34 10.51 -0.13 22.49
N MET A 35 11.61 -0.83 22.23
CA MET A 35 12.71 -0.29 21.40
C MET A 35 12.24 0.02 19.98
N HIS A 36 11.53 -0.88 19.33
CA HIS A 36 10.97 -0.67 17.99
C HIS A 36 9.97 0.50 17.95
N LEU A 37 9.06 0.55 18.94
CA LEU A 37 8.12 1.68 19.07
C LEU A 37 8.84 2.99 19.31
N GLY A 38 9.89 3.01 20.13
CA GLY A 38 10.73 4.19 20.35
C GLY A 38 11.37 4.71 19.07
N ILE A 39 11.85 3.82 18.20
CA ILE A 39 12.40 4.19 16.88
C ILE A 39 11.29 4.78 16.00
N VAL A 40 10.09 4.18 15.96
CA VAL A 40 8.94 4.70 15.20
C VAL A 40 8.56 6.09 15.71
N MET A 41 8.47 6.27 17.03
CA MET A 41 8.17 7.58 17.64
C MET A 41 9.19 8.66 17.24
N ALA A 42 10.47 8.33 17.31
CA ALA A 42 11.54 9.26 16.95
C ALA A 42 11.47 9.66 15.47
N GLN A 43 11.19 8.72 14.58
CA GLN A 43 11.13 8.98 13.14
C GLN A 43 9.82 9.67 12.70
N GLU A 44 8.70 9.28 13.27
CA GLU A 44 7.38 9.83 12.93
C GLU A 44 7.02 11.06 13.78
N ARG A 45 7.91 11.48 14.71
CA ARG A 45 7.74 12.61 15.62
C ARG A 45 6.43 12.56 16.43
N VAL A 46 6.09 11.37 16.92
CA VAL A 46 4.86 11.15 17.67
C VAL A 46 4.99 11.71 19.09
N PRO A 47 4.11 12.60 19.53
CA PRO A 47 4.22 13.21 20.85
C PRO A 47 3.69 12.33 22.01
N THR A 48 3.09 11.18 21.69
CA THR A 48 2.41 10.33 22.68
C THR A 48 3.24 9.10 23.01
N VAL A 49 3.34 8.79 24.30
CA VAL A 49 4.02 7.58 24.79
C VAL A 49 3.17 6.35 24.47
N PRO A 50 3.77 5.26 23.94
CA PRO A 50 3.02 4.04 23.69
C PRO A 50 2.52 3.43 25.00
N PRO A 51 1.30 2.88 25.01
CA PRO A 51 0.73 2.26 26.18
C PRO A 51 1.42 0.93 26.52
N ASP A 52 1.22 0.45 27.74
CA ASP A 52 1.67 -0.88 28.14
C ASP A 52 0.77 -1.98 27.57
N GLY A 53 1.38 -3.11 27.23
CA GLY A 53 0.67 -4.29 26.74
C GLY A 53 0.67 -4.46 25.21
N LEU A 54 0.77 -5.72 24.78
CA LEU A 54 0.92 -6.11 23.38
C LEU A 54 -0.18 -5.56 22.47
N VAL A 55 -1.43 -5.75 22.89
CA VAL A 55 -2.61 -5.35 22.08
C VAL A 55 -2.74 -3.83 22.02
N ALA A 56 -2.49 -3.15 23.16
CA ALA A 56 -2.57 -1.70 23.23
C ALA A 56 -1.47 -1.03 22.41
N GLN A 57 -0.25 -1.58 22.40
CA GLN A 57 0.85 -1.11 21.55
C GLN A 57 0.54 -1.27 20.06
N GLY A 58 -0.01 -2.42 19.66
CA GLY A 58 -0.43 -2.65 18.28
C GLY A 58 -1.55 -1.71 17.83
N ALA A 59 -2.56 -1.53 18.68
CA ALA A 59 -3.67 -0.60 18.40
C ALA A 59 -3.18 0.86 18.33
N TRP A 60 -2.28 1.26 19.20
CA TRP A 60 -1.69 2.59 19.18
C TRP A 60 -0.94 2.86 17.88
N LEU A 61 -0.08 1.93 17.45
CA LEU A 61 0.66 2.04 16.18
C LEU A 61 -0.29 2.12 14.98
N TYR A 62 -1.32 1.26 14.96
CA TYR A 62 -2.32 1.24 13.91
C TYR A 62 -3.07 2.57 13.80
N ILE A 63 -3.60 3.08 14.93
CA ILE A 63 -4.36 4.34 14.96
C ILE A 63 -3.49 5.52 14.51
N HIS A 64 -2.25 5.58 14.99
CA HIS A 64 -1.32 6.64 14.63
C HIS A 64 -1.04 6.65 13.12
N ARG A 65 -0.72 5.50 12.53
CA ARG A 65 -0.44 5.38 11.11
C ARG A 65 -1.68 5.59 10.23
N LEU A 66 -2.84 5.16 10.71
CA LEU A 66 -4.11 5.44 10.04
C LEU A 66 -4.38 6.95 9.99
N ALA A 67 -4.18 7.65 11.10
CA ALA A 67 -4.32 9.11 11.15
C ALA A 67 -3.33 9.81 10.20
N HIS A 68 -2.10 9.31 10.10
CA HIS A 68 -1.11 9.82 9.16
C HIS A 68 -1.52 9.61 7.70
N LEU A 69 -2.01 8.42 7.34
CA LEU A 69 -2.51 8.16 5.98
C LEU A 69 -3.72 9.01 5.63
N THR A 70 -4.65 9.22 6.58
CA THR A 70 -5.82 10.09 6.36
C THR A 70 -5.41 11.55 6.14
N GLY A 71 -4.37 12.02 6.83
CA GLY A 71 -3.79 13.35 6.59
C GLY A 71 -3.19 13.51 5.19
N MET A 72 -2.81 12.41 4.54
CA MET A 72 -2.20 12.38 3.21
C MET A 72 -3.19 12.10 2.06
N VAL A 73 -4.50 12.05 2.33
CA VAL A 73 -5.53 11.76 1.30
C VAL A 73 -5.43 12.70 0.10
N GLY A 74 -5.11 13.99 0.32
CA GLY A 74 -4.91 14.96 -0.77
C GLY A 74 -3.81 14.53 -1.75
N VAL A 75 -2.70 13.98 -1.25
CA VAL A 75 -1.60 13.48 -2.09
C VAL A 75 -2.06 12.30 -2.94
N PHE A 76 -2.84 11.38 -2.37
CA PHE A 76 -3.39 10.24 -3.11
C PHE A 76 -4.38 10.66 -4.19
N VAL A 77 -5.22 11.66 -3.91
CA VAL A 77 -6.16 12.22 -4.89
C VAL A 77 -5.40 12.84 -6.07
N VAL A 78 -4.39 13.67 -5.80
CA VAL A 78 -3.56 14.28 -6.86
C VAL A 78 -2.83 13.20 -7.67
N ALA A 79 -2.21 12.23 -7.01
CA ALA A 79 -1.54 11.11 -7.68
C ALA A 79 -2.52 10.30 -8.56
N GLY A 80 -3.74 10.10 -8.07
CA GLY A 80 -4.81 9.44 -8.83
C GLY A 80 -5.21 10.22 -10.08
N ILE A 81 -5.42 11.52 -9.98
CA ILE A 81 -5.76 12.40 -11.11
C ILE A 81 -4.65 12.37 -12.17
N VAL A 82 -3.39 12.47 -11.76
CA VAL A 82 -2.23 12.39 -12.66
C VAL A 82 -2.19 11.03 -13.36
N GLY A 83 -2.34 9.92 -12.63
CA GLY A 83 -2.35 8.58 -13.20
C GLY A 83 -3.46 8.37 -14.22
N ILE A 84 -4.67 8.85 -13.94
CA ILE A 84 -5.81 8.80 -14.87
C ILE A 84 -5.53 9.67 -16.11
N GLY A 85 -5.08 10.89 -15.92
CA GLY A 85 -4.82 11.84 -17.01
C GLY A 85 -3.76 11.30 -17.98
N GLU A 86 -2.62 10.83 -17.47
CA GLU A 86 -1.57 10.22 -18.26
C GLU A 86 -2.03 8.93 -18.94
N GLY A 87 -2.81 8.09 -18.26
CA GLY A 87 -3.37 6.86 -18.83
C GLY A 87 -4.30 7.14 -20.01
N ILE A 88 -5.16 8.15 -19.90
CA ILE A 88 -6.06 8.57 -20.99
C ILE A 88 -5.27 9.19 -22.15
N ALA A 89 -4.26 10.01 -21.86
CA ALA A 89 -3.42 10.64 -22.89
C ALA A 89 -2.68 9.58 -23.71
N ARG A 90 -2.07 8.61 -23.06
CA ARG A 90 -1.37 7.48 -23.72
C ARG A 90 -2.30 6.63 -24.57
N ARG A 91 -3.51 6.36 -24.11
CA ARG A 91 -4.51 5.59 -24.85
C ARG A 91 -4.81 6.18 -26.24
N ARG A 92 -4.72 7.51 -26.38
CA ARG A 92 -4.98 8.20 -27.64
C ARG A 92 -3.83 8.08 -28.64
N THR A 93 -2.63 7.81 -28.17
CA THR A 93 -1.40 7.81 -28.98
C THR A 93 -0.91 6.40 -29.36
N ASP A 94 -1.29 5.37 -28.60
CA ASP A 94 -0.79 4.01 -28.82
C ASP A 94 -1.71 3.19 -29.74
N VAL A 95 -1.21 2.92 -30.94
CA VAL A 95 -1.84 2.07 -31.97
C VAL A 95 -1.60 0.57 -31.71
N LEU A 96 -0.74 0.21 -30.77
CA LEU A 96 -0.27 -1.17 -30.51
C LEU A 96 -1.05 -1.84 -29.37
N GLY A 97 -2.17 -2.51 -29.71
CA GLY A 97 -3.08 -3.18 -28.74
C GLY A 97 -2.45 -4.20 -27.80
N GLY A 98 -1.29 -4.78 -28.11
CA GLY A 98 -0.58 -5.73 -27.25
C GLY A 98 0.09 -5.08 -26.02
N PHE A 99 0.59 -3.86 -26.14
CA PHE A 99 1.21 -3.10 -25.06
C PHE A 99 0.16 -2.66 -24.04
N LEU A 100 -0.99 -2.16 -24.50
CA LEU A 100 -2.10 -1.72 -23.65
C LEU A 100 -2.66 -2.85 -22.77
N LEU A 101 -2.71 -4.07 -23.31
CA LEU A 101 -3.17 -5.24 -22.56
C LEU A 101 -2.25 -5.59 -21.39
N ARG A 102 -0.93 -5.42 -21.55
CA ARG A 102 0.05 -5.63 -20.47
C ARG A 102 -0.11 -4.59 -19.36
N TRP A 103 -0.36 -3.34 -19.69
CA TRP A 103 -0.60 -2.27 -18.71
C TRP A 103 -1.89 -2.48 -17.95
N TRP A 104 -2.96 -2.91 -18.61
CA TRP A 104 -4.20 -3.25 -17.91
C TRP A 104 -4.02 -4.39 -16.90
N THR A 105 -3.29 -5.45 -17.27
CA THR A 105 -2.96 -6.54 -16.34
C THR A 105 -2.10 -6.06 -15.17
N ALA A 106 -1.12 -5.19 -15.43
CA ALA A 106 -0.31 -4.59 -14.39
C ALA A 106 -1.17 -3.74 -13.43
N GLY A 107 -2.13 -2.97 -13.95
CA GLY A 107 -3.08 -2.20 -13.14
C GLY A 107 -3.95 -3.08 -12.24
N VAL A 108 -4.49 -4.18 -12.77
CA VAL A 108 -5.30 -5.14 -11.99
C VAL A 108 -4.47 -5.84 -10.92
N VAL A 109 -3.26 -6.27 -11.24
CA VAL A 109 -2.33 -6.88 -10.27
C VAL A 109 -1.95 -5.86 -9.20
N GLY A 110 -1.64 -4.63 -9.59
CA GLY A 110 -1.37 -3.53 -8.67
C GLY A 110 -2.54 -3.27 -7.71
N LEU A 111 -3.77 -3.24 -8.23
CA LEU A 111 -4.96 -3.06 -7.40
C LEU A 111 -5.12 -4.19 -6.37
N ALA A 112 -4.81 -5.44 -6.74
CA ALA A 112 -4.82 -6.56 -5.81
C ALA A 112 -3.71 -6.48 -4.74
N LEU A 113 -2.62 -5.73 -4.98
CA LEU A 113 -1.52 -5.52 -4.02
C LEU A 113 -1.81 -4.42 -2.99
N VAL A 114 -2.71 -3.47 -3.31
CA VAL A 114 -2.99 -2.32 -2.43
C VAL A 114 -3.42 -2.71 -1.02
N PRO A 115 -4.37 -3.64 -0.81
CA PRO A 115 -4.80 -4.03 0.53
C PRO A 115 -3.63 -4.56 1.36
N GLY A 116 -2.78 -5.40 0.75
CA GLY A 116 -1.59 -5.94 1.41
C GLY A 116 -0.54 -4.87 1.74
N ALA A 117 -0.33 -3.91 0.84
CA ALA A 117 0.59 -2.80 1.07
C ALA A 117 0.12 -1.88 2.21
N ILE A 118 -1.18 -1.54 2.23
CA ILE A 118 -1.78 -0.73 3.30
C ILE A 118 -1.73 -1.49 4.63
N ALA A 119 -2.19 -2.75 4.65
CA ALA A 119 -2.17 -3.56 5.87
C ALA A 119 -0.74 -3.79 6.37
N GLY A 120 0.20 -4.05 5.47
CA GLY A 120 1.63 -4.16 5.80
C GLY A 120 2.18 -2.88 6.42
N TYR A 121 1.86 -1.71 5.87
CA TYR A 121 2.27 -0.44 6.45
C TYR A 121 1.65 -0.20 7.84
N LEU A 122 0.35 -0.45 8.00
CA LEU A 122 -0.36 -0.22 9.24
C LEU A 122 0.09 -1.14 10.38
N LEU A 123 0.42 -2.39 10.07
CA LEU A 123 0.76 -3.42 11.04
C LEU A 123 2.28 -3.63 11.21
N ALA A 124 3.09 -3.19 10.23
CA ALA A 124 4.54 -3.41 10.31
C ALA A 124 5.16 -2.55 11.41
N PRO A 125 5.83 -3.14 12.37
CA PRO A 125 6.54 -2.39 13.43
C PRO A 125 7.85 -1.78 12.93
N TRP A 126 8.06 -1.71 11.63
CA TRP A 126 9.27 -1.13 11.04
C TRP A 126 9.19 0.39 11.02
N PRO A 127 10.31 1.05 11.33
CA PRO A 127 10.42 2.49 11.28
C PRO A 127 10.46 2.96 9.81
N LEU A 128 9.31 2.97 9.16
CA LEU A 128 9.16 3.58 7.83
C LEU A 128 8.73 5.03 8.04
N PRO A 129 9.55 6.02 7.63
CA PRO A 129 9.13 7.41 7.65
C PRO A 129 7.79 7.53 6.91
N GLY A 130 6.79 8.11 7.56
CA GLY A 130 5.42 8.19 7.03
C GLY A 130 5.39 8.87 5.65
N VAL A 131 6.27 9.85 5.42
CA VAL A 131 6.43 10.50 4.10
C VAL A 131 6.88 9.51 3.02
N VAL A 132 7.81 8.62 3.31
CA VAL A 132 8.30 7.62 2.35
C VAL A 132 7.20 6.60 2.04
N ALA A 133 6.49 6.12 3.06
CA ALA A 133 5.38 5.19 2.89
C ALA A 133 4.24 5.84 2.09
N ALA A 134 3.86 7.07 2.42
CA ALA A 134 2.81 7.80 1.71
C ALA A 134 3.20 8.09 0.26
N SER A 135 4.44 8.49 -0.01
CA SER A 135 4.94 8.72 -1.38
C SER A 135 4.94 7.42 -2.20
N GLY A 136 5.39 6.31 -1.60
CA GLY A 136 5.36 5.00 -2.24
C GLY A 136 3.94 4.53 -2.56
N LEU A 137 3.00 4.69 -1.64
CA LEU A 137 1.59 4.38 -1.86
C LEU A 137 0.95 5.31 -2.91
N ALA A 138 1.26 6.60 -2.90
CA ALA A 138 0.77 7.55 -3.90
C ALA A 138 1.26 7.19 -5.31
N LEU A 139 2.56 6.86 -5.45
CA LEU A 139 3.11 6.38 -6.71
C LEU A 139 2.42 5.08 -7.17
N LEU A 140 2.19 4.15 -6.26
CA LEU A 140 1.48 2.90 -6.55
C LEU A 140 0.06 3.18 -7.05
N VAL A 141 -0.69 4.07 -6.40
CA VAL A 141 -2.03 4.50 -6.82
C VAL A 141 -1.98 5.12 -8.23
N ALA A 142 -1.03 6.03 -8.49
CA ALA A 142 -0.87 6.65 -9.81
C ALA A 142 -0.60 5.61 -10.91
N LEU A 143 0.32 4.66 -10.67
CA LEU A 143 0.66 3.60 -11.62
C LEU A 143 -0.50 2.63 -11.88
N ILE A 144 -1.28 2.29 -10.84
CA ILE A 144 -2.46 1.43 -10.98
C ILE A 144 -3.50 2.11 -11.86
N LEU A 145 -3.84 3.36 -11.55
CA LEU A 145 -4.85 4.11 -12.29
C LEU A 145 -4.40 4.40 -13.73
N TYR A 146 -3.11 4.71 -13.92
CA TYR A 146 -2.51 4.78 -15.25
C TYR A 146 -2.71 3.46 -16.03
N GLY A 147 -2.34 2.32 -15.44
CA GLY A 147 -2.47 1.01 -16.06
C GLY A 147 -3.91 0.64 -16.42
N LEU A 148 -4.85 0.93 -15.52
CA LEU A 148 -6.27 0.69 -15.73
C LEU A 148 -6.87 1.58 -16.83
N CYS A 149 -6.45 2.85 -16.90
CA CYS A 149 -6.96 3.80 -17.89
C CYS A 149 -6.31 3.60 -19.27
N ALA A 150 -4.98 3.38 -19.32
CA ALA A 150 -4.26 3.15 -20.56
C ALA A 150 -4.63 1.81 -21.22
N GLY A 151 -4.86 0.78 -20.40
CA GLY A 151 -5.04 -0.59 -20.84
C GLY A 151 -6.47 -0.98 -21.25
N ARG A 152 -7.47 -0.12 -21.13
CA ARG A 152 -8.83 -0.45 -21.55
C ARG A 152 -8.93 -0.48 -23.08
N PRO A 153 -9.37 -1.62 -23.69
CA PRO A 153 -9.62 -1.65 -25.13
C PRO A 153 -10.69 -0.59 -25.46
N TYR A 154 -10.47 0.14 -26.54
CA TYR A 154 -11.51 1.00 -27.11
C TYR A 154 -12.58 0.07 -27.71
N ILE A 155 -13.74 0.05 -27.07
CA ILE A 155 -14.94 -0.54 -27.70
C ILE A 155 -15.59 0.62 -28.44
N PRO A 156 -15.59 0.58 -29.80
CA PRO A 156 -16.24 1.61 -30.60
C PRO A 156 -17.76 1.64 -30.36
#